data_b57e1505f51099f205921a19defed641
#
_entry.id   b57e1505f51099f205921a19defed641
#
_cell.length_a   1.000
_cell.length_b   1.000
_cell.length_c   1.000
_cell.angle_alpha   90.00
_cell.angle_beta   90.00
_cell.angle_gamma   90.00
#
_symmetry.space_group_name_H-M   'P 1'
#
loop_
_entity.id
_entity.type
_entity.pdbx_description
1 polymer ?
#
loop_
_entity_poly.entity_id
_entity_poly.type
_entity_poly.pdbx_seq_one_letter_code
_entity_poly.pdbx_strand_id
1 'polypeptide(L)'
;SHAIHDGLVTYPGLPAPVIRDHLSRADSRRSYAPGTEFQIGRIEMVANTGTYLDTPSHRFEGKPDLAAVPLDALANLDGVVLRPAAAGRAIDAAALGAADVRGKAVLVQTGWDRHFGTSAYGQGHPFLTRGAAERLRDGGAALVGIDSLNIDDTADGARPVHTVLLGAGV
;
A
#
# COMPACT_ATOMS: atom_id res chain seq x y z
N SER A 1 9.03 -3.83 -2.12
CA SER A 1 8.78 -2.45 -1.65
C SER A 1 10.03 -1.60 -1.84
N HIS A 2 9.85 -0.29 -1.99
CA HIS A 2 10.91 0.68 -2.16
C HIS A 2 11.31 1.30 -0.81
N ALA A 3 12.55 1.80 -0.73
CA ALA A 3 13.02 2.48 0.48
C ALA A 3 12.29 3.82 0.69
N ILE A 4 11.90 4.10 1.93
CA ILE A 4 11.39 5.39 2.34
C ILE A 4 12.57 6.25 2.82
N HIS A 5 12.68 7.46 2.32
CA HIS A 5 13.70 8.42 2.72
C HIS A 5 13.09 9.80 2.98
N ASP A 6 13.85 10.66 3.60
CA ASP A 6 13.44 12.05 3.86
C ASP A 6 13.07 12.75 2.55
N GLY A 7 11.96 13.49 2.55
CA GLY A 7 11.48 14.24 1.40
C GLY A 7 10.84 13.42 0.27
N LEU A 8 10.65 12.09 0.42
CA LEU A 8 10.04 11.25 -0.61
C LEU A 8 8.55 11.56 -0.77
N VAL A 9 8.14 12.00 -1.94
CA VAL A 9 6.71 12.15 -2.29
C VAL A 9 6.25 10.88 -3.00
N THR A 10 5.37 10.10 -2.36
CA THR A 10 4.81 8.86 -2.93
C THR A 10 3.43 9.07 -3.53
N TYR A 11 2.69 10.07 -3.07
CA TYR A 11 1.36 10.39 -3.57
C TYR A 11 1.22 11.91 -3.74
N PRO A 12 0.89 12.43 -4.92
CA PRO A 12 0.72 13.86 -5.16
C PRO A 12 -0.32 14.49 -4.20
N GLY A 13 0.07 15.57 -3.53
CA GLY A 13 -0.78 16.27 -2.57
C GLY A 13 -0.67 15.80 -1.13
N LEU A 14 0.02 14.70 -0.83
CA LEU A 14 0.35 14.31 0.52
C LEU A 14 1.73 14.83 0.94
N PRO A 15 1.94 15.18 2.23
CA PRO A 15 3.23 15.62 2.72
C PRO A 15 4.28 14.51 2.64
N ALA A 16 5.50 14.88 2.30
CA ALA A 16 6.63 13.97 2.30
C ALA A 16 7.03 13.55 3.73
N PRO A 17 7.62 12.37 3.92
CA PRO A 17 8.23 12.00 5.18
C PRO A 17 9.30 12.99 5.63
N VAL A 18 9.36 13.25 6.93
CA VAL A 18 10.45 13.96 7.59
C VAL A 18 11.19 12.97 8.47
N ILE A 19 12.44 12.66 8.10
CA ILE A 19 13.30 11.71 8.82
C ILE A 19 14.53 12.46 9.31
N ARG A 20 14.66 12.59 10.63
CA ARG A 20 15.74 13.36 11.25
C ARG A 20 16.10 12.80 12.63
N ASP A 21 17.19 13.27 13.21
CA ASP A 21 17.52 12.97 14.58
C ASP A 21 16.57 13.72 15.55
N HIS A 22 16.01 13.00 16.51
CA HIS A 22 15.47 13.55 17.73
C HIS A 22 16.63 13.87 18.70
N LEU A 23 17.57 12.95 18.83
CA LEU A 23 18.82 13.12 19.57
C LEU A 23 19.98 12.69 18.67
N SER A 24 20.87 13.61 18.32
CA SER A 24 22.08 13.29 17.58
C SER A 24 23.14 12.66 18.48
N ARG A 25 24.07 11.88 17.90
CA ARG A 25 25.23 11.34 18.63
C ARG A 25 26.02 12.47 19.31
N ALA A 26 26.22 13.58 18.60
CA ALA A 26 26.94 14.73 19.10
C ALA A 26 26.28 15.35 20.33
N ASP A 27 24.97 15.48 20.32
CA ASP A 27 24.21 16.02 21.46
C ASP A 27 24.16 15.04 22.62
N SER A 28 24.03 13.74 22.35
CA SER A 28 24.00 12.70 23.38
C SER A 28 25.28 12.65 24.21
N ARG A 29 26.45 12.94 23.63
CA ARG A 29 27.73 12.98 24.35
C ARG A 29 27.74 13.95 25.52
N ARG A 30 26.86 14.97 25.52
CA ARG A 30 26.73 15.93 26.64
C ARG A 30 26.08 15.33 27.88
N SER A 31 25.36 14.23 27.73
CA SER A 31 24.55 13.61 28.77
C SER A 31 25.08 12.26 29.25
N TYR A 32 26.07 11.69 28.57
CA TYR A 32 26.61 10.37 28.87
C TYR A 32 28.10 10.41 29.20
N ALA A 33 28.59 9.33 29.78
CA ALA A 33 30.00 9.20 30.15
C ALA A 33 30.92 9.26 28.89
N PRO A 34 32.18 9.66 29.01
CA PRO A 34 33.13 9.67 27.91
C PRO A 34 33.17 8.32 27.17
N GLY A 35 33.05 8.35 25.84
CA GLY A 35 32.99 7.16 24.99
C GLY A 35 31.62 6.54 24.82
N THR A 36 30.59 7.06 25.50
CA THR A 36 29.20 6.61 25.37
C THR A 36 28.37 7.61 24.57
N GLU A 37 27.72 7.14 23.52
CA GLU A 37 26.83 7.99 22.70
C GLU A 37 25.68 7.18 22.13
N PHE A 38 24.54 7.83 21.87
CA PHE A 38 23.36 7.26 21.29
C PHE A 38 22.79 8.17 20.21
N GLN A 39 22.04 7.59 19.30
CA GLN A 39 21.22 8.30 18.32
C GLN A 39 19.77 7.85 18.47
N ILE A 40 18.84 8.82 18.50
CA ILE A 40 17.40 8.55 18.48
C ILE A 40 16.83 9.23 17.24
N GLY A 41 16.31 8.43 16.29
CA GLY A 41 15.65 8.96 15.12
C GLY A 41 14.22 9.42 15.42
N ARG A 42 13.75 10.39 14.64
CA ARG A 42 12.34 10.79 14.55
C ARG A 42 11.86 10.61 13.13
N ILE A 43 10.70 9.95 12.98
CA ILE A 43 10.01 9.76 11.71
C ILE A 43 8.63 10.39 11.83
N GLU A 44 8.30 11.27 10.89
CA GLU A 44 6.98 11.88 10.75
C GLU A 44 6.52 11.68 9.31
N MET A 45 5.42 10.97 9.10
CA MET A 45 4.89 10.69 7.79
C MET A 45 3.40 10.36 7.86
N VAL A 46 2.70 10.52 6.74
CA VAL A 46 1.35 9.99 6.59
C VAL A 46 1.40 8.48 6.40
N ALA A 47 0.38 7.77 6.87
CA ALA A 47 0.33 6.30 6.78
C ALA A 47 0.40 5.78 5.34
N ASN A 48 -0.13 6.54 4.38
CA ASN A 48 -0.14 6.21 2.95
C ASN A 48 1.20 6.54 2.26
N THR A 49 2.32 6.12 2.86
CA THR A 49 3.67 6.36 2.36
C THR A 49 4.35 5.05 1.98
N GLY A 50 4.86 4.96 0.76
CA GLY A 50 5.58 3.79 0.26
C GLY A 50 4.65 2.58 0.03
N THR A 51 5.10 1.39 0.43
CA THR A 51 4.27 0.19 0.46
C THR A 51 3.55 0.12 1.81
N TYR A 52 2.25 0.14 1.80
CA TYR A 52 1.42 0.18 3.00
C TYR A 52 0.19 -0.72 2.84
N LEU A 53 -0.55 -0.89 3.91
CA LEU A 53 -1.78 -1.69 3.98
C LEU A 53 -2.94 -0.79 4.42
N ASP A 54 -4.04 -0.87 3.70
CA ASP A 54 -5.32 -0.32 4.12
C ASP A 54 -6.18 -1.39 4.79
N THR A 55 -6.86 -1.02 5.85
CA THR A 55 -7.82 -1.86 6.56
C THR A 55 -9.24 -1.30 6.39
N PRO A 56 -10.30 -2.04 6.74
CA PRO A 56 -11.67 -1.55 6.59
C PRO A 56 -11.94 -0.16 7.18
N SER A 57 -11.24 0.23 8.26
CA SER A 57 -11.38 1.56 8.86
C SER A 57 -10.91 2.70 7.96
N HIS A 58 -10.03 2.42 6.99
CA HIS A 58 -9.58 3.44 6.02
C HIS A 58 -10.75 4.02 5.21
N ARG A 59 -11.77 3.20 4.95
CA ARG A 59 -12.93 3.58 4.12
C ARG A 59 -14.22 3.73 4.90
N PHE A 60 -14.37 3.00 6.00
CA PHE A 60 -15.63 2.88 6.73
C PHE A 60 -15.43 3.17 8.22
N GLU A 61 -16.13 4.19 8.72
CA GLU A 61 -16.12 4.52 10.14
C GLU A 61 -16.61 3.34 11.00
N GLY A 62 -15.94 3.11 12.14
CA GLY A 62 -16.28 2.04 13.09
C GLY A 62 -15.92 0.62 12.64
N LYS A 63 -15.29 0.46 11.47
CA LYS A 63 -14.75 -0.85 11.04
C LYS A 63 -13.35 -1.08 11.61
N PRO A 64 -12.87 -2.34 11.62
CA PRO A 64 -11.56 -2.69 12.17
C PRO A 64 -10.42 -1.90 11.53
N ASP A 65 -9.55 -1.34 12.38
CA ASP A 65 -8.25 -0.82 12.04
C ASP A 65 -7.16 -1.92 12.08
N LEU A 66 -5.91 -1.56 11.82
CA LEU A 66 -4.81 -2.53 11.78
C LEU A 66 -4.61 -3.27 13.12
N ALA A 67 -4.91 -2.63 14.25
CA ALA A 67 -4.77 -3.25 15.57
C ALA A 67 -5.87 -4.29 15.85
N ALA A 68 -7.02 -4.15 15.21
CA ALA A 68 -8.17 -5.04 15.36
C ALA A 68 -8.25 -6.16 14.30
N VAL A 69 -7.48 -6.07 13.21
CA VAL A 69 -7.42 -7.13 12.19
C VAL A 69 -6.56 -8.29 12.71
N PRO A 70 -7.05 -9.54 12.67
CA PRO A 70 -6.26 -10.71 13.08
C PRO A 70 -4.98 -10.86 12.26
N LEU A 71 -3.88 -11.20 12.92
CA LEU A 71 -2.57 -11.30 12.26
C LEU A 71 -2.52 -12.38 11.18
N ASP A 72 -3.24 -13.47 11.36
CA ASP A 72 -3.37 -14.57 10.39
C ASP A 72 -4.11 -14.16 9.09
N ALA A 73 -4.88 -13.07 9.13
CA ALA A 73 -5.46 -12.48 7.92
C ALA A 73 -4.45 -11.66 7.09
N LEU A 74 -3.28 -11.34 7.65
CA LEU A 74 -2.27 -10.48 7.03
C LEU A 74 -0.92 -11.16 6.82
N ALA A 75 -0.59 -12.16 7.63
CA ALA A 75 0.73 -12.77 7.66
C ALA A 75 0.65 -14.27 7.36
N ASN A 76 1.74 -14.80 6.75
CA ASN A 76 1.89 -16.20 6.41
C ASN A 76 0.78 -16.75 5.47
N LEU A 77 0.24 -15.89 4.62
CA LEU A 77 -0.71 -16.27 3.59
C LEU A 77 0.02 -16.88 2.38
N ASP A 78 -0.57 -17.88 1.78
CA ASP A 78 -0.17 -18.30 0.45
C ASP A 78 -0.37 -17.14 -0.52
N GLY A 79 0.63 -16.88 -1.37
CA GLY A 79 0.60 -15.76 -2.31
C GLY A 79 0.41 -16.21 -3.74
N VAL A 80 -0.34 -15.44 -4.52
CA VAL A 80 -0.39 -15.58 -5.99
C VAL A 80 -0.12 -14.23 -6.65
N VAL A 81 0.79 -14.22 -7.64
CA VAL A 81 1.08 -13.03 -8.43
C VAL A 81 0.35 -13.12 -9.75
N LEU A 82 -0.58 -12.20 -9.98
CA LEU A 82 -1.29 -12.06 -11.25
C LEU A 82 -0.59 -10.99 -12.10
N ARG A 83 -0.35 -11.33 -13.37
CA ARG A 83 0.25 -10.42 -14.36
C ARG A 83 -0.76 -10.16 -15.46
N PRO A 84 -1.68 -9.19 -15.28
CA PRO A 84 -2.73 -8.94 -16.23
C PRO A 84 -2.17 -8.48 -17.59
N ALA A 85 -2.62 -9.09 -18.65
CA ALA A 85 -2.35 -8.65 -20.02
C ALA A 85 -3.37 -7.57 -20.42
N ALA A 86 -3.34 -6.42 -19.73
CA ALA A 86 -4.26 -5.33 -20.01
C ALA A 86 -3.74 -4.47 -21.18
N ALA A 87 -4.62 -4.18 -22.15
CA ALA A 87 -4.30 -3.28 -23.25
C ALA A 87 -4.36 -1.79 -22.86
N GLY A 88 -4.64 -1.47 -21.60
CA GLY A 88 -4.83 -0.11 -21.08
C GLY A 88 -4.62 -0.04 -19.56
N ARG A 89 -5.03 1.09 -18.98
CA ARG A 89 -4.88 1.34 -17.53
C ARG A 89 -5.86 0.54 -16.69
N ALA A 90 -7.08 0.30 -17.18
CA ALA A 90 -8.13 -0.40 -16.45
C ALA A 90 -7.95 -1.92 -16.56
N ILE A 91 -7.77 -2.56 -15.41
CA ILE A 91 -7.64 -4.01 -15.29
C ILE A 91 -9.00 -4.55 -14.89
N ASP A 92 -9.68 -5.22 -15.79
CA ASP A 92 -10.99 -5.81 -15.56
C ASP A 92 -10.91 -7.26 -15.03
N ALA A 93 -12.06 -7.84 -14.75
CA ALA A 93 -12.15 -9.21 -14.25
C ALA A 93 -11.55 -10.26 -15.22
N ALA A 94 -11.67 -10.04 -16.53
CA ALA A 94 -11.14 -10.96 -17.54
C ALA A 94 -9.62 -10.94 -17.59
N ALA A 95 -9.01 -9.76 -17.43
CA ALA A 95 -7.57 -9.60 -17.41
C ALA A 95 -6.88 -10.30 -16.22
N LEU A 96 -7.61 -10.55 -15.12
CA LEU A 96 -7.09 -11.31 -13.97
C LEU A 96 -6.97 -12.82 -14.21
N GLY A 97 -7.57 -13.33 -15.29
CA GLY A 97 -7.52 -14.75 -15.63
C GLY A 97 -8.32 -15.65 -14.69
N ALA A 98 -8.03 -16.96 -14.72
CA ALA A 98 -8.78 -18.00 -14.00
C ALA A 98 -8.06 -18.53 -12.75
N ALA A 99 -7.09 -17.79 -12.20
CA ALA A 99 -6.34 -18.25 -11.05
C ALA A 99 -7.25 -18.48 -9.82
N ASP A 100 -6.94 -19.53 -9.06
CA ASP A 100 -7.54 -19.76 -7.75
C ASP A 100 -6.94 -18.76 -6.74
N VAL A 101 -7.80 -17.92 -6.19
CA VAL A 101 -7.43 -16.84 -5.25
C VAL A 101 -7.94 -17.09 -3.82
N ARG A 102 -8.66 -18.18 -3.60
CA ARG A 102 -9.34 -18.47 -2.32
C ARG A 102 -8.33 -18.58 -1.16
N GLY A 103 -8.51 -17.74 -0.15
CA GLY A 103 -7.67 -17.70 1.05
C GLY A 103 -6.25 -17.20 0.80
N LYS A 104 -5.96 -16.60 -0.36
CA LYS A 104 -4.61 -16.17 -0.75
C LYS A 104 -4.43 -14.66 -0.71
N ALA A 105 -3.19 -14.24 -0.53
CA ALA A 105 -2.74 -12.90 -0.85
C ALA A 105 -2.57 -12.79 -2.37
N VAL A 106 -3.37 -11.94 -3.02
CA VAL A 106 -3.33 -11.72 -4.46
C VAL A 106 -2.56 -10.45 -4.76
N LEU A 107 -1.41 -10.58 -5.42
CA LEU A 107 -0.57 -9.46 -5.82
C LEU A 107 -0.72 -9.21 -7.33
N VAL A 108 -1.30 -8.08 -7.70
CA VAL A 108 -1.47 -7.67 -9.09
C VAL A 108 -0.22 -6.90 -9.53
N GLN A 109 0.61 -7.55 -10.34
CA GLN A 109 1.84 -6.99 -10.85
C GLN A 109 1.60 -6.31 -12.20
N THR A 110 1.65 -4.98 -12.20
CA THR A 110 1.51 -4.14 -13.40
C THR A 110 2.86 -3.70 -13.96
N GLY A 111 3.92 -3.75 -13.16
CA GLY A 111 5.24 -3.22 -13.44
C GLY A 111 5.29 -1.69 -13.40
N TRP A 112 4.27 -1.04 -12.80
CA TRP A 112 4.22 0.43 -12.64
C TRP A 112 5.20 0.93 -11.59
N ASP A 113 5.61 0.08 -10.67
CA ASP A 113 6.59 0.34 -9.63
C ASP A 113 7.94 0.86 -10.16
N ARG A 114 8.28 0.57 -11.43
CA ARG A 114 9.46 1.14 -12.12
C ARG A 114 9.48 2.67 -12.16
N HIS A 115 8.33 3.31 -12.01
CA HIS A 115 8.18 4.77 -11.98
C HIS A 115 8.23 5.36 -10.57
N PHE A 116 8.31 4.51 -9.53
CA PHE A 116 8.32 4.94 -8.14
C PHE A 116 9.40 6.00 -7.88
N GLY A 117 9.05 7.04 -7.09
CA GLY A 117 9.94 8.15 -6.79
C GLY A 117 10.13 9.16 -7.94
N THR A 118 9.41 9.02 -9.05
CA THR A 118 9.42 9.97 -10.17
C THR A 118 8.05 10.62 -10.35
N SER A 119 8.02 11.76 -11.06
CA SER A 119 6.74 12.42 -11.40
C SER A 119 5.81 11.57 -12.29
N ALA A 120 6.37 10.63 -13.04
CA ALA A 120 5.60 9.70 -13.88
C ALA A 120 4.77 8.72 -13.05
N TYR A 121 5.18 8.41 -11.81
CA TYR A 121 4.45 7.48 -10.95
C TYR A 121 3.02 7.93 -10.67
N GLY A 122 2.82 9.24 -10.51
CA GLY A 122 1.52 9.85 -10.25
C GLY A 122 0.61 10.04 -11.46
N GLN A 123 1.02 9.63 -12.67
CA GLN A 123 0.31 9.95 -13.90
C GLN A 123 -0.01 8.69 -14.73
N GLY A 124 -1.30 8.47 -15.01
CA GLY A 124 -1.69 7.40 -15.92
C GLY A 124 -1.49 5.97 -15.39
N HIS A 125 -1.46 5.80 -14.08
CA HIS A 125 -1.23 4.51 -13.41
C HIS A 125 -2.32 3.47 -13.75
N PRO A 126 -1.98 2.17 -13.83
CA PRO A 126 -2.96 1.07 -13.90
C PRO A 126 -3.78 0.97 -12.61
N PHE A 127 -5.02 0.50 -12.74
CA PHE A 127 -5.95 0.32 -11.62
C PHE A 127 -6.91 -0.84 -11.88
N LEU A 128 -7.54 -1.37 -10.84
CA LEU A 128 -8.59 -2.38 -10.97
C LEU A 128 -9.94 -1.72 -11.24
N THR A 129 -10.77 -2.39 -12.04
CA THR A 129 -12.19 -2.01 -12.15
C THR A 129 -13.01 -2.56 -10.97
N ARG A 130 -14.23 -2.04 -10.76
CA ARG A 130 -15.19 -2.61 -9.81
C ARG A 130 -15.38 -4.12 -10.04
N GLY A 131 -15.59 -4.55 -11.30
CA GLY A 131 -15.78 -5.96 -11.62
C GLY A 131 -14.56 -6.84 -11.30
N ALA A 132 -13.34 -6.31 -11.41
CA ALA A 132 -12.14 -7.00 -10.97
C ALA A 132 -12.12 -7.18 -9.44
N ALA A 133 -12.47 -6.14 -8.68
CA ALA A 133 -12.57 -6.22 -7.22
C ALA A 133 -13.65 -7.22 -6.78
N GLU A 134 -14.82 -7.20 -7.41
CA GLU A 134 -15.91 -8.14 -7.14
C GLU A 134 -15.49 -9.58 -7.42
N ARG A 135 -14.79 -9.83 -8.51
CA ARG A 135 -14.23 -11.16 -8.82
C ARG A 135 -13.25 -11.65 -7.75
N LEU A 136 -12.36 -10.78 -7.25
CA LEU A 136 -11.39 -11.14 -6.20
C LEU A 136 -12.10 -11.42 -4.87
N ARG A 137 -13.05 -10.57 -4.47
CA ARG A 137 -13.90 -10.76 -3.30
C ARG A 137 -14.67 -12.08 -3.38
N ASP A 138 -15.40 -12.31 -4.48
CA ASP A 138 -16.28 -13.49 -4.66
C ASP A 138 -15.45 -14.77 -4.83
N GLY A 139 -14.23 -14.64 -5.34
CA GLY A 139 -13.23 -15.71 -5.38
C GLY A 139 -12.65 -16.05 -4.01
N GLY A 140 -12.88 -15.22 -2.99
CA GLY A 140 -12.42 -15.42 -1.62
C GLY A 140 -10.95 -15.06 -1.40
N ALA A 141 -10.43 -14.05 -2.11
CA ALA A 141 -9.10 -13.50 -1.79
C ALA A 141 -9.06 -13.01 -0.35
N ALA A 142 -7.97 -13.28 0.37
CA ALA A 142 -7.78 -12.84 1.75
C ALA A 142 -7.14 -11.45 1.83
N LEU A 143 -6.27 -11.12 0.89
CA LEU A 143 -5.58 -9.85 0.78
C LEU A 143 -5.39 -9.53 -0.70
N VAL A 144 -5.50 -8.26 -1.09
CA VAL A 144 -5.23 -7.80 -2.46
C VAL A 144 -4.22 -6.67 -2.44
N GLY A 145 -3.15 -6.82 -3.22
CA GLY A 145 -2.12 -5.79 -3.42
C GLY A 145 -1.91 -5.47 -4.89
N ILE A 146 -1.42 -4.27 -5.16
CA ILE A 146 -1.03 -3.81 -6.51
C ILE A 146 0.27 -2.99 -6.42
N ASP A 147 1.12 -3.08 -7.44
CA ASP A 147 2.37 -2.32 -7.55
C ASP A 147 2.20 -0.94 -8.21
N SER A 148 0.99 -0.43 -8.23
CA SER A 148 0.61 0.85 -8.84
C SER A 148 0.42 1.94 -7.79
N LEU A 149 0.25 3.20 -8.24
CA LEU A 149 0.01 4.36 -7.36
C LEU A 149 -1.22 4.17 -6.47
N ASN A 150 -2.29 3.65 -7.03
CA ASN A 150 -3.57 3.43 -6.34
C ASN A 150 -4.30 2.24 -6.98
N ILE A 151 -5.06 1.53 -6.18
CA ILE A 151 -5.83 0.38 -6.66
C ILE A 151 -7.07 0.80 -7.46
N ASP A 152 -7.63 2.00 -7.18
CA ASP A 152 -8.69 2.64 -7.97
C ASP A 152 -8.13 3.62 -8.99
N ASP A 153 -8.93 4.01 -9.99
CA ASP A 153 -8.67 5.23 -10.76
C ASP A 153 -8.77 6.44 -9.83
N THR A 154 -7.69 7.21 -9.72
CA THR A 154 -7.67 8.41 -8.87
C THR A 154 -8.61 9.51 -9.36
N ALA A 155 -9.06 9.46 -10.61
CA ALA A 155 -10.07 10.36 -11.15
C ALA A 155 -11.51 9.98 -10.72
N ASP A 156 -11.76 8.73 -10.32
CA ASP A 156 -13.06 8.28 -9.82
C ASP A 156 -13.20 8.52 -8.31
N GLY A 157 -13.94 9.56 -7.93
CA GLY A 157 -14.21 9.88 -6.52
C GLY A 157 -15.03 8.83 -5.76
N ALA A 158 -15.69 7.89 -6.44
CA ALA A 158 -16.45 6.82 -5.79
C ALA A 158 -15.57 5.72 -5.17
N ARG A 159 -14.31 5.60 -5.63
CA ARG A 159 -13.36 4.60 -5.15
C ARG A 159 -13.97 3.19 -5.07
N PRO A 160 -14.46 2.65 -6.18
CA PRO A 160 -15.25 1.40 -6.18
C PRO A 160 -14.46 0.19 -5.67
N VAL A 161 -13.16 0.11 -5.93
CA VAL A 161 -12.32 -1.04 -5.52
C VAL A 161 -12.11 -1.03 -4.01
N HIS A 162 -11.70 0.10 -3.41
CA HIS A 162 -11.66 0.24 -1.95
C HIS A 162 -13.01 -0.07 -1.32
N THR A 163 -14.11 0.41 -1.92
CA THR A 163 -15.45 0.16 -1.39
C THR A 163 -15.79 -1.33 -1.39
N VAL A 164 -15.47 -2.05 -2.46
CA VAL A 164 -15.77 -3.49 -2.58
C VAL A 164 -14.90 -4.34 -1.65
N LEU A 165 -13.57 -4.13 -1.70
CA LEU A 165 -12.61 -4.97 -0.97
C LEU A 165 -12.67 -4.69 0.55
N LEU A 166 -12.49 -3.44 0.96
CA LEU A 166 -12.51 -3.08 2.39
C LEU A 166 -13.90 -3.28 3.03
N GLY A 167 -14.99 -3.16 2.24
CA GLY A 167 -16.32 -3.48 2.69
C GLY A 167 -16.53 -4.95 3.02
N ALA A 168 -15.78 -5.83 2.38
CA ALA A 168 -15.77 -7.28 2.61
C ALA A 168 -14.69 -7.75 3.59
N GLY A 169 -13.79 -6.86 4.01
CA GLY A 169 -12.67 -7.20 4.90
C GLY A 169 -11.48 -7.86 4.17
N VAL A 170 -11.34 -7.58 2.87
CA VAL A 170 -10.24 -8.08 2.00
C VAL A 170 -9.15 -7.06 1.88
#